data_3be1a32875d0b960629a583c3e100735
#
_entry.id   3be1a32875d0b960629a583c3e100735
#
_cell.length_a   1.000
_cell.length_b   1.000
_cell.length_c   1.000
_cell.angle_alpha   90.00
_cell.angle_beta   90.00
_cell.angle_gamma   90.00
#
_symmetry.space_group_name_H-M   'P 1'
#
loop_
_entity.id
_entity.type
_entity.pdbx_description
1 polymer ?
#
loop_
_entity_poly.entity_id
_entity_poly.type
_entity_poly.pdbx_seq_one_letter_code
_entity_poly.pdbx_strand_id
1 'polypeptide(L)'
;MYVPYFICDSAVEPIKKLGIPYEFYHINKDYRIIDEIRLNDGEALLYANYWGLQDAYCQHLASIYGQRLILDYTQAFYSKPIDGIDTFYSCRKFFGVPDGGYLYTNVQTDFEIAQDESYTRINSLVKRIDISPEAGFQDFHITSAEFHKMPIRRMSNFTKRMMKSIDYEYAACRRIENYNTLQQQLGGRKLCYGEVPMIFPFISELGQELRQHFIVNKVFVAKYWPNVDGWAGKDSLETWMANHILPLPIDQRYSKNDMEIILNIIEV
;
A
#
# COMPACT_ATOMS: atom_id res chain seq x y z
N MET A 1 -8.06 19.96 2.58
CA MET A 1 -7.11 18.85 2.91
C MET A 1 -6.08 18.74 1.80
N TYR A 2 -4.79 18.56 2.12
CA TYR A 2 -3.74 18.32 1.12
C TYR A 2 -3.51 16.81 0.96
N VAL A 3 -3.46 16.32 -0.28
CA VAL A 3 -3.30 14.91 -0.63
C VAL A 3 -2.22 14.74 -1.71
N PRO A 4 -1.42 13.67 -1.72
CA PRO A 4 -0.41 13.51 -2.77
C PRO A 4 -1.06 13.13 -4.11
N TYR A 5 -0.50 13.58 -5.23
CA TYR A 5 -0.86 13.05 -6.54
C TYR A 5 -0.56 11.54 -6.65
N PHE A 6 0.54 11.11 -6.06
CA PHE A 6 0.99 9.71 -6.09
C PHE A 6 0.33 8.89 -4.99
N ILE A 7 -0.97 8.59 -5.14
CA ILE A 7 -1.75 7.81 -4.18
C ILE A 7 -2.89 7.06 -4.90
N CYS A 8 -3.41 6.01 -4.26
CA CYS A 8 -4.58 5.27 -4.73
C CYS A 8 -5.85 6.16 -4.68
N ASP A 9 -6.71 6.06 -5.68
CA ASP A 9 -8.01 6.72 -5.72
C ASP A 9 -8.90 6.38 -4.51
N SER A 10 -8.80 5.15 -4.00
CA SER A 10 -9.51 4.70 -2.80
C SER A 10 -9.17 5.51 -1.53
N ALA A 11 -7.98 6.12 -1.46
CA ALA A 11 -7.61 6.97 -0.33
C ALA A 11 -8.28 8.36 -0.41
N VAL A 12 -8.58 8.82 -1.62
CA VAL A 12 -9.24 10.12 -1.87
C VAL A 12 -10.77 9.99 -1.90
N GLU A 13 -11.29 8.79 -2.13
CA GLU A 13 -12.72 8.52 -2.21
C GLU A 13 -13.51 8.99 -0.97
N PRO A 14 -13.09 8.72 0.28
CA PRO A 14 -13.79 9.21 1.46
C PRO A 14 -13.84 10.74 1.54
N ILE A 15 -12.77 11.41 1.14
CA ILE A 15 -12.67 12.87 1.10
C ILE A 15 -13.73 13.43 0.15
N LYS A 16 -13.84 12.85 -1.05
CA LYS A 16 -14.86 13.21 -2.06
C LYS A 16 -16.28 12.95 -1.57
N LYS A 17 -16.53 11.77 -0.97
CA LYS A 17 -17.86 11.39 -0.45
C LYS A 17 -18.34 12.31 0.66
N LEU A 18 -17.41 12.81 1.48
CA LEU A 18 -17.72 13.76 2.56
C LEU A 18 -17.76 15.22 2.09
N GLY A 19 -17.50 15.49 0.81
CA GLY A 19 -17.49 16.85 0.27
C GLY A 19 -16.37 17.74 0.86
N ILE A 20 -15.30 17.13 1.37
CA ILE A 20 -14.17 17.87 1.93
C ILE A 20 -13.36 18.47 0.79
N PRO A 21 -13.13 19.81 0.76
CA PRO A 21 -12.23 20.42 -0.20
C PRO A 21 -10.82 19.86 -0.06
N TYR A 22 -10.18 19.55 -1.20
CA TYR A 22 -8.82 19.04 -1.18
C TYR A 22 -8.00 19.60 -2.35
N GLU A 23 -6.68 19.65 -2.13
CA GLU A 23 -5.69 20.05 -3.11
C GLU A 23 -4.62 18.97 -3.21
N PHE A 24 -4.11 18.75 -4.42
CA PHE A 24 -3.03 17.81 -4.62
C PHE A 24 -1.67 18.49 -4.45
N TYR A 25 -0.70 17.77 -3.91
CA TYR A 25 0.69 18.16 -3.85
C TYR A 25 1.60 17.16 -4.55
N HIS A 26 2.79 17.63 -4.94
CA HIS A 26 3.82 16.86 -5.61
C HIS A 26 4.82 16.23 -4.65
N ILE A 27 5.39 15.10 -5.07
CA ILE A 27 6.50 14.43 -4.37
C ILE A 27 7.69 14.24 -5.30
N ASN A 28 8.88 14.06 -4.73
CA ASN A 28 10.09 13.72 -5.47
C ASN A 28 10.29 12.19 -5.57
N LYS A 29 11.40 11.78 -6.22
CA LYS A 29 11.76 10.35 -6.38
C LYS A 29 12.02 9.62 -5.05
N ASP A 30 12.30 10.36 -3.97
CA ASP A 30 12.47 9.83 -2.62
C ASP A 30 11.17 9.83 -1.82
N TYR A 31 10.03 10.05 -2.49
CA TYR A 31 8.67 10.15 -1.93
C TYR A 31 8.49 11.30 -0.93
N ARG A 32 9.34 12.33 -0.97
CA ARG A 32 9.23 13.51 -0.11
C ARG A 32 8.43 14.60 -0.79
N ILE A 33 7.68 15.36 0.00
CA ILE A 33 6.90 16.53 -0.46
C ILE A 33 7.86 17.56 -1.05
N ILE A 34 7.55 18.07 -2.25
CA ILE A 34 8.32 19.11 -2.92
C ILE A 34 7.77 20.48 -2.55
N ASP A 35 6.44 20.60 -2.45
CA ASP A 35 5.74 21.86 -2.24
C ASP A 35 5.89 22.33 -0.78
N GLU A 36 5.98 23.64 -0.58
CA GLU A 36 5.89 24.23 0.76
C GLU A 36 4.42 24.28 1.19
N ILE A 37 3.98 23.31 2.02
CA ILE A 37 2.60 23.23 2.49
C ILE A 37 2.51 23.91 3.86
N ARG A 38 1.76 24.99 3.92
CA ARG A 38 1.40 25.70 5.17
C ARG A 38 -0.07 25.48 5.44
N LEU A 39 -0.38 24.74 6.50
CA LEU A 39 -1.75 24.44 6.87
C LEU A 39 -2.38 25.61 7.65
N ASN A 40 -3.55 26.06 7.18
CA ASN A 40 -4.41 26.97 7.92
C ASN A 40 -5.23 26.19 8.99
N ASP A 41 -5.98 26.92 9.82
CA ASP A 41 -6.89 26.29 10.77
C ASP A 41 -7.96 25.46 10.06
N GLY A 42 -8.18 24.23 10.54
CA GLY A 42 -9.12 23.29 9.94
C GLY A 42 -8.57 22.51 8.74
N GLU A 43 -7.33 22.77 8.32
CA GLU A 43 -6.68 22.01 7.24
C GLU A 43 -5.85 20.85 7.79
N ALA A 44 -5.74 19.79 7.00
CA ALA A 44 -4.95 18.62 7.31
C ALA A 44 -4.15 18.14 6.09
N LEU A 45 -3.06 17.41 6.36
CA LEU A 45 -2.18 16.80 5.38
C LEU A 45 -2.31 15.28 5.45
N LEU A 46 -2.63 14.64 4.32
CA LEU A 46 -2.55 13.19 4.17
C LEU A 46 -1.20 12.82 3.54
N TYR A 47 -0.43 11.92 4.18
CA TYR A 47 0.80 11.39 3.63
C TYR A 47 0.81 9.86 3.69
N ALA A 48 1.25 9.22 2.60
CA ALA A 48 1.39 7.76 2.54
C ALA A 48 2.81 7.33 2.91
N ASN A 49 2.93 6.34 3.80
CA ASN A 49 4.20 5.65 4.03
C ASN A 49 4.45 4.67 2.88
N TYR A 50 5.06 5.17 1.82
CA TYR A 50 5.28 4.42 0.59
C TYR A 50 6.11 3.16 0.85
N TRP A 51 5.52 2.02 0.53
CA TRP A 51 6.09 0.69 0.61
C TRP A 51 6.50 0.23 2.04
N GLY A 52 6.20 1.02 3.09
CA GLY A 52 6.72 0.83 4.44
C GLY A 52 8.20 1.22 4.57
N LEU A 53 8.66 2.16 3.75
CA LEU A 53 10.06 2.58 3.66
C LEU A 53 10.26 4.07 4.02
N GLN A 54 9.23 4.75 4.54
CA GLN A 54 9.28 6.18 4.82
C GLN A 54 9.09 6.51 6.31
N ASP A 55 9.34 5.58 7.24
CA ASP A 55 9.12 5.77 8.67
C ASP A 55 9.81 7.03 9.22
N ALA A 56 11.07 7.24 8.88
CA ALA A 56 11.82 8.41 9.32
C ALA A 56 11.22 9.73 8.79
N TYR A 57 10.71 9.72 7.56
CA TYR A 57 10.07 10.90 6.99
C TYR A 57 8.67 11.13 7.57
N CYS A 58 7.92 10.08 7.91
CA CYS A 58 6.67 10.19 8.64
C CYS A 58 6.89 10.84 10.03
N GLN A 59 7.96 10.45 10.75
CA GLN A 59 8.34 11.08 12.02
C GLN A 59 8.69 12.58 11.84
N HIS A 60 9.41 12.90 10.78
CA HIS A 60 9.73 14.29 10.44
C HIS A 60 8.45 15.10 10.17
N LEU A 61 7.53 14.60 9.34
CA LEU A 61 6.25 15.26 9.07
C LEU A 61 5.40 15.42 10.33
N ALA A 62 5.38 14.41 11.21
CA ALA A 62 4.68 14.48 12.49
C ALA A 62 5.23 15.60 13.38
N SER A 63 6.54 15.86 13.37
CA SER A 63 7.15 16.97 14.12
C SER A 63 6.76 18.35 13.58
N ILE A 64 6.41 18.46 12.29
CA ILE A 64 6.01 19.72 11.63
C ILE A 64 4.52 19.97 11.79
N TYR A 65 3.69 18.97 11.45
CA TYR A 65 2.24 19.15 11.30
C TYR A 65 1.42 18.72 12.53
N GLY A 66 2.01 17.93 13.43
CA GLY A 66 1.33 17.44 14.64
C GLY A 66 0.02 16.75 14.30
N GLN A 67 -1.03 17.00 15.07
CA GLN A 67 -2.35 16.39 14.92
C GLN A 67 -3.09 16.72 13.61
N ARG A 68 -2.54 17.61 12.78
CA ARG A 68 -3.06 17.90 11.43
C ARG A 68 -2.49 17.00 10.35
N LEU A 69 -1.60 16.06 10.72
CA LEU A 69 -1.09 15.00 9.85
C LEU A 69 -1.99 13.76 9.96
N ILE A 70 -2.33 13.18 8.83
CA ILE A 70 -2.96 11.87 8.71
C ILE A 70 -2.00 10.96 7.95
N LEU A 71 -1.68 9.80 8.52
CA LEU A 71 -0.75 8.84 7.93
C LEU A 71 -1.51 7.65 7.32
N ASP A 72 -1.34 7.47 6.03
CA ASP A 72 -1.75 6.26 5.32
C ASP A 72 -0.64 5.20 5.44
N TYR A 73 -0.81 4.27 6.38
CA TYR A 73 0.06 3.11 6.57
C TYR A 73 -0.50 1.84 5.90
N THR A 74 -1.36 1.99 4.89
CA THR A 74 -1.89 0.82 4.18
C THR A 74 -0.81 0.01 3.46
N GLN A 75 0.35 0.59 3.20
CA GLN A 75 1.54 -0.06 2.66
C GLN A 75 2.65 -0.31 3.69
N ALA A 76 2.38 -0.06 4.97
CA ALA A 76 3.36 -0.05 6.05
C ALA A 76 2.84 -0.76 7.30
N PHE A 77 2.30 -1.97 7.14
CA PHE A 77 1.62 -2.69 8.23
C PHE A 77 2.47 -2.89 9.48
N TYR A 78 3.78 -3.05 9.33
CA TYR A 78 4.71 -3.27 10.43
C TYR A 78 5.25 -1.98 11.06
N SER A 79 5.06 -0.84 10.42
CA SER A 79 5.44 0.46 10.98
C SER A 79 4.56 0.78 12.18
N LYS A 80 5.19 1.28 13.26
CA LYS A 80 4.45 1.65 14.47
C LYS A 80 3.72 2.97 14.27
N PRO A 81 2.50 3.12 14.81
CA PRO A 81 1.81 4.41 14.80
C PRO A 81 2.63 5.44 15.59
N ILE A 82 2.52 6.70 15.19
CA ILE A 82 3.13 7.82 15.91
C ILE A 82 2.10 8.37 16.91
N ASP A 83 2.50 8.53 18.16
CA ASP A 83 1.59 9.00 19.20
C ASP A 83 0.99 10.37 18.85
N GLY A 84 -0.32 10.48 18.99
CA GLY A 84 -1.08 11.69 18.67
C GLY A 84 -1.34 11.95 17.17
N ILE A 85 -0.91 11.05 16.29
CA ILE A 85 -1.11 11.18 14.83
C ILE A 85 -2.13 10.15 14.34
N ASP A 86 -3.17 10.61 13.68
CA ASP A 86 -4.16 9.74 13.07
C ASP A 86 -3.51 8.86 11.99
N THR A 87 -3.58 7.53 12.18
CA THR A 87 -2.89 6.57 11.30
C THR A 87 -3.81 5.40 10.99
N PHE A 88 -3.95 5.05 9.71
CA PHE A 88 -4.76 3.90 9.30
C PHE A 88 -3.96 2.87 8.50
N TYR A 89 -4.35 1.59 8.66
CA TYR A 89 -3.67 0.43 8.10
C TYR A 89 -4.62 -0.46 7.31
N SER A 90 -4.08 -1.24 6.37
CA SER A 90 -4.82 -2.27 5.65
C SER A 90 -4.23 -3.65 5.89
N CYS A 91 -5.04 -4.58 6.39
CA CYS A 91 -4.65 -5.99 6.56
C CYS A 91 -4.50 -6.71 5.22
N ARG A 92 -5.36 -6.37 4.24
CA ARG A 92 -5.47 -7.04 2.93
C ARG A 92 -4.22 -6.92 2.05
N LYS A 93 -3.39 -5.91 2.27
CA LYS A 93 -2.16 -5.70 1.48
C LYS A 93 -0.99 -6.59 1.94
N PHE A 94 -1.08 -7.11 3.16
CA PHE A 94 0.00 -7.93 3.74
C PHE A 94 -0.41 -9.38 3.97
N PHE A 95 -1.70 -9.65 4.15
CA PHE A 95 -2.21 -10.96 4.54
C PHE A 95 -3.40 -11.37 3.67
N GLY A 96 -3.60 -12.69 3.57
CA GLY A 96 -4.70 -13.30 2.84
C GLY A 96 -6.02 -13.22 3.60
N VAL A 97 -6.53 -12.01 3.81
CA VAL A 97 -7.80 -11.76 4.49
C VAL A 97 -8.77 -10.97 3.59
N PRO A 98 -10.08 -11.22 3.69
CA PRO A 98 -11.06 -10.60 2.79
C PRO A 98 -11.37 -9.14 3.10
N ASP A 99 -11.16 -8.68 4.32
CA ASP A 99 -11.42 -7.32 4.82
C ASP A 99 -10.40 -6.90 5.87
N GLY A 100 -10.64 -5.79 6.53
CA GLY A 100 -9.94 -5.39 7.73
C GLY A 100 -8.92 -4.29 7.53
N GLY A 101 -8.92 -3.39 8.49
CA GLY A 101 -7.97 -2.32 8.70
C GLY A 101 -7.91 -1.97 10.18
N TYR A 102 -6.90 -1.23 10.55
CA TYR A 102 -6.76 -0.63 11.88
C TYR A 102 -6.75 0.88 11.75
N LEU A 103 -7.33 1.55 12.72
CA LEU A 103 -7.26 2.99 12.89
C LEU A 103 -6.71 3.30 14.28
N TYR A 104 -5.62 4.04 14.31
CA TYR A 104 -5.08 4.65 15.51
C TYR A 104 -5.47 6.12 15.50
N THR A 105 -6.27 6.55 16.48
CA THR A 105 -6.77 7.92 16.58
C THR A 105 -7.10 8.25 18.02
N ASN A 106 -6.94 9.52 18.38
CA ASN A 106 -7.39 10.05 19.67
C ASN A 106 -8.84 10.61 19.60
N VAL A 107 -9.45 10.60 18.40
CA VAL A 107 -10.83 11.05 18.22
C VAL A 107 -11.78 9.97 18.74
N GLN A 108 -12.59 10.34 19.72
CA GLN A 108 -13.71 9.50 20.18
C GLN A 108 -14.85 9.59 19.18
N THR A 109 -15.38 8.42 18.79
CA THR A 109 -16.55 8.35 17.93
C THR A 109 -17.76 7.93 18.74
N ASP A 110 -18.81 8.75 18.73
CA ASP A 110 -20.06 8.50 19.47
C ASP A 110 -21.06 7.64 18.68
N PHE A 111 -20.68 7.19 17.48
CA PHE A 111 -21.53 6.35 16.63
C PHE A 111 -21.12 4.88 16.67
N GLU A 112 -22.13 4.02 16.69
CA GLU A 112 -21.93 2.58 16.62
C GLU A 112 -21.60 2.15 15.19
N ILE A 113 -20.43 1.49 15.03
CA ILE A 113 -20.00 0.92 13.75
C ILE A 113 -20.44 -0.55 13.70
N ALA A 114 -21.28 -0.90 12.74
CA ALA A 114 -21.77 -2.26 12.55
C ALA A 114 -20.62 -3.24 12.27
N GLN A 115 -20.76 -4.48 12.74
CA GLN A 115 -19.85 -5.57 12.46
C GLN A 115 -19.99 -6.02 11.00
N ASP A 116 -18.87 -6.21 10.29
CA ASP A 116 -18.86 -6.76 8.94
C ASP A 116 -18.96 -8.29 8.94
N GLU A 117 -19.50 -8.83 7.84
CA GLU A 117 -19.55 -10.25 7.50
C GLU A 117 -18.87 -10.46 6.15
N SER A 118 -17.83 -11.28 6.10
CA SER A 118 -16.97 -11.40 4.91
C SER A 118 -16.95 -12.78 4.25
N TYR A 119 -17.84 -13.69 4.68
CA TYR A 119 -17.87 -15.06 4.15
C TYR A 119 -18.15 -15.13 2.64
N THR A 120 -18.84 -14.16 2.07
CA THR A 120 -19.11 -14.07 0.63
C THR A 120 -17.92 -13.52 -0.17
N ARG A 121 -16.91 -12.94 0.48
CA ARG A 121 -15.79 -12.25 -0.15
C ARG A 121 -14.46 -13.03 -0.07
N ILE A 122 -14.51 -14.31 0.33
CA ILE A 122 -13.31 -15.14 0.47
C ILE A 122 -12.92 -15.89 -0.81
N ASN A 123 -13.83 -15.98 -1.79
CA ASN A 123 -13.64 -16.80 -2.98
C ASN A 123 -12.33 -16.54 -3.72
N SER A 124 -11.94 -15.27 -3.88
CA SER A 124 -10.68 -14.90 -4.54
C SER A 124 -9.45 -15.49 -3.83
N LEU A 125 -9.48 -15.55 -2.50
CA LEU A 125 -8.38 -16.07 -1.69
C LEU A 125 -8.28 -17.60 -1.80
N VAL A 126 -9.42 -18.28 -1.69
CA VAL A 126 -9.48 -19.75 -1.76
C VAL A 126 -9.11 -20.23 -3.16
N LYS A 127 -9.68 -19.66 -4.22
CA LYS A 127 -9.35 -20.01 -5.61
C LYS A 127 -7.86 -19.83 -5.95
N ARG A 128 -7.21 -18.82 -5.37
CA ARG A 128 -5.77 -18.59 -5.56
C ARG A 128 -4.91 -19.71 -4.94
N ILE A 129 -5.40 -20.39 -3.93
CA ILE A 129 -4.72 -21.51 -3.27
C ILE A 129 -5.07 -22.82 -3.96
N ASP A 130 -6.37 -23.08 -4.15
CA ASP A 130 -6.86 -24.39 -4.61
C ASP A 130 -6.71 -24.60 -6.13
N ILE A 131 -6.72 -23.50 -6.92
CA ILE A 131 -6.73 -23.55 -8.38
C ILE A 131 -5.52 -22.81 -8.95
N SER A 132 -5.60 -21.47 -8.98
CA SER A 132 -4.49 -20.59 -9.45
C SER A 132 -4.76 -19.13 -9.12
N PRO A 133 -3.72 -18.26 -9.15
CA PRO A 133 -3.90 -16.82 -8.99
C PRO A 133 -4.89 -16.21 -10.01
N GLU A 134 -4.88 -16.68 -11.25
CA GLU A 134 -5.74 -16.21 -12.33
C GLU A 134 -7.20 -16.53 -12.07
N ALA A 135 -7.49 -17.72 -11.52
CA ALA A 135 -8.85 -18.16 -11.19
C ALA A 135 -9.51 -17.26 -10.13
N GLY A 136 -8.71 -16.69 -9.20
CA GLY A 136 -9.19 -15.78 -8.18
C GLY A 136 -9.28 -14.30 -8.62
N PHE A 137 -8.78 -13.95 -9.81
CA PHE A 137 -8.61 -12.56 -10.22
C PHE A 137 -9.96 -11.82 -10.41
N GLN A 138 -10.91 -12.46 -11.06
CA GLN A 138 -12.25 -11.87 -11.26
C GLN A 138 -12.99 -11.64 -9.95
N ASP A 139 -12.97 -12.62 -9.03
CA ASP A 139 -13.60 -12.47 -7.70
C ASP A 139 -12.94 -11.35 -6.90
N PHE A 140 -11.63 -11.18 -7.03
CA PHE A 140 -10.91 -10.06 -6.39
C PHE A 140 -11.40 -8.70 -6.91
N HIS A 141 -11.61 -8.54 -8.21
CA HIS A 141 -12.15 -7.31 -8.79
C HIS A 141 -13.59 -7.04 -8.35
N ILE A 142 -14.45 -8.06 -8.33
CA ILE A 142 -15.83 -7.95 -7.85
C ILE A 142 -15.84 -7.46 -6.40
N THR A 143 -15.09 -8.14 -5.53
CA THR A 143 -14.98 -7.77 -4.11
C THR A 143 -14.43 -6.35 -3.93
N SER A 144 -13.43 -5.97 -4.72
CA SER A 144 -12.87 -4.61 -4.65
C SER A 144 -13.89 -3.54 -5.05
N ALA A 145 -14.70 -3.79 -6.09
CA ALA A 145 -15.77 -2.88 -6.50
C ALA A 145 -16.91 -2.78 -5.47
N GLU A 146 -17.19 -3.85 -4.72
CA GLU A 146 -18.17 -3.83 -3.63
C GLU A 146 -17.75 -2.88 -2.50
N PHE A 147 -16.47 -2.84 -2.13
CA PHE A 147 -15.98 -1.96 -1.05
C PHE A 147 -16.27 -0.48 -1.31
N HIS A 148 -16.23 -0.02 -2.56
CA HIS A 148 -16.58 1.38 -2.89
C HIS A 148 -18.03 1.75 -2.55
N LYS A 149 -18.92 0.76 -2.44
CA LYS A 149 -20.37 0.95 -2.17
C LYS A 149 -20.72 0.68 -0.70
N MET A 150 -19.82 0.06 0.05
CA MET A 150 -20.10 -0.34 1.43
C MET A 150 -19.93 0.85 2.40
N PRO A 151 -20.74 0.91 3.46
CA PRO A 151 -20.49 1.80 4.58
C PRO A 151 -19.26 1.32 5.37
N ILE A 152 -18.70 2.21 6.21
CA ILE A 152 -17.64 1.83 7.16
C ILE A 152 -18.20 0.77 8.11
N ARG A 153 -17.44 -0.33 8.30
CA ARG A 153 -17.77 -1.44 9.19
C ARG A 153 -16.57 -1.86 10.00
N ARG A 154 -16.82 -2.43 11.18
CA ARG A 154 -15.77 -3.10 11.95
C ARG A 154 -15.30 -4.35 11.20
N MET A 155 -14.02 -4.65 11.29
CA MET A 155 -13.40 -5.87 10.74
C MET A 155 -14.23 -7.11 11.09
N SER A 156 -14.49 -7.99 10.12
CA SER A 156 -15.28 -9.21 10.32
C SER A 156 -14.68 -10.13 11.37
N ASN A 157 -15.52 -10.96 11.99
CA ASN A 157 -15.05 -11.95 12.96
C ASN A 157 -14.13 -13.01 12.32
N PHE A 158 -14.37 -13.32 11.04
CA PHE A 158 -13.51 -14.20 10.27
C PHE A 158 -12.10 -13.60 10.16
N THR A 159 -11.98 -12.37 9.68
CA THR A 159 -10.70 -11.68 9.56
C THR A 159 -10.01 -11.53 10.92
N LYS A 160 -10.73 -11.18 11.99
CA LYS A 160 -10.15 -11.10 13.34
C LYS A 160 -9.50 -12.41 13.79
N ARG A 161 -10.13 -13.54 13.47
CA ARG A 161 -9.58 -14.89 13.81
C ARG A 161 -8.37 -15.20 12.95
N MET A 162 -8.45 -14.94 11.64
CA MET A 162 -7.33 -15.15 10.72
C MET A 162 -6.11 -14.33 11.15
N MET A 163 -6.31 -13.04 11.44
CA MET A 163 -5.22 -12.16 11.90
C MET A 163 -4.54 -12.65 13.18
N LYS A 164 -5.29 -13.29 14.11
CA LYS A 164 -4.72 -13.87 15.34
C LYS A 164 -3.89 -15.13 15.09
N SER A 165 -4.05 -15.81 13.95
CA SER A 165 -3.31 -17.04 13.62
C SER A 165 -2.07 -16.79 12.75
N ILE A 166 -1.79 -15.53 12.40
CA ILE A 166 -0.63 -15.18 11.58
C ILE A 166 0.64 -15.19 12.43
N ASP A 167 1.67 -15.84 11.94
CA ASP A 167 3.04 -15.68 12.42
C ASP A 167 3.64 -14.40 11.82
N TYR A 168 3.50 -13.30 12.56
CA TYR A 168 3.95 -11.98 12.11
C TYR A 168 5.47 -11.89 12.01
N GLU A 169 6.20 -12.59 12.88
CA GLU A 169 7.67 -12.57 12.87
C GLU A 169 8.19 -13.31 11.63
N TYR A 170 7.67 -14.49 11.36
CA TYR A 170 7.99 -15.23 10.14
C TYR A 170 7.70 -14.41 8.89
N ALA A 171 6.51 -13.80 8.81
CA ALA A 171 6.13 -13.00 7.66
C ALA A 171 7.04 -11.77 7.47
N ALA A 172 7.44 -11.10 8.55
CA ALA A 172 8.37 -9.99 8.52
C ALA A 172 9.77 -10.43 8.08
N CYS A 173 10.32 -11.48 8.69
CA CYS A 173 11.63 -12.02 8.35
C CYS A 173 11.71 -12.40 6.88
N ARG A 174 10.70 -13.11 6.36
CA ARG A 174 10.66 -13.52 4.96
C ARG A 174 10.66 -12.34 4.00
N ARG A 175 9.89 -11.27 4.30
CA ARG A 175 9.87 -10.05 3.50
C ARG A 175 11.25 -9.36 3.47
N ILE A 176 11.91 -9.27 4.63
CA ILE A 176 13.24 -8.69 4.76
C ILE A 176 14.28 -9.52 3.99
N GLU A 177 14.25 -10.83 4.10
CA GLU A 177 15.16 -11.73 3.37
C GLU A 177 15.00 -11.59 1.85
N ASN A 178 13.75 -11.63 1.35
CA ASN A 178 13.45 -11.47 -0.07
C ASN A 178 13.87 -10.09 -0.59
N TYR A 179 13.58 -9.03 0.17
CA TYR A 179 14.01 -7.67 -0.18
C TYR A 179 15.54 -7.58 -0.29
N ASN A 180 16.26 -8.08 0.70
CA ASN A 180 17.72 -8.04 0.72
C ASN A 180 18.33 -8.87 -0.42
N THR A 181 17.71 -9.99 -0.80
CA THR A 181 18.15 -10.79 -1.95
C THR A 181 18.05 -9.96 -3.25
N LEU A 182 16.93 -9.30 -3.49
CA LEU A 182 16.78 -8.42 -4.67
C LEU A 182 17.71 -7.21 -4.59
N GLN A 183 17.83 -6.59 -3.41
CA GLN A 183 18.68 -5.40 -3.19
C GLN A 183 20.17 -5.67 -3.47
N GLN A 184 20.67 -6.84 -3.14
CA GLN A 184 22.05 -7.24 -3.39
C GLN A 184 22.38 -7.32 -4.88
N GLN A 185 21.43 -7.69 -5.73
CA GLN A 185 21.61 -7.86 -7.17
C GLN A 185 21.21 -6.63 -7.98
N LEU A 186 20.09 -6.01 -7.61
CA LEU A 186 19.51 -4.88 -8.35
C LEU A 186 19.93 -3.49 -7.81
N GLY A 187 20.62 -3.47 -6.68
CA GLY A 187 20.92 -2.20 -6.00
C GLY A 187 19.70 -1.61 -5.30
N GLY A 188 19.65 -0.28 -5.19
CA GLY A 188 18.58 0.43 -4.53
C GLY A 188 18.80 0.64 -3.03
N ARG A 189 17.75 1.10 -2.34
CA ARG A 189 17.78 1.49 -0.93
C ARG A 189 17.99 0.28 -0.02
N LYS A 190 18.90 0.39 0.93
CA LYS A 190 19.05 -0.59 2.02
C LYS A 190 17.98 -0.34 3.09
N LEU A 191 17.49 -1.43 3.69
CA LEU A 191 16.54 -1.33 4.80
C LEU A 191 17.21 -0.74 6.03
N CYS A 192 16.50 0.12 6.74
CA CYS A 192 16.84 0.53 8.09
C CYS A 192 16.37 -0.52 9.10
N TYR A 193 16.92 -0.47 10.31
CA TYR A 193 16.51 -1.37 11.38
C TYR A 193 15.01 -1.23 11.69
N GLY A 194 14.32 -2.36 11.71
CA GLY A 194 12.88 -2.44 12.01
C GLY A 194 11.94 -2.22 10.83
N GLU A 195 12.44 -1.83 9.65
CA GLU A 195 11.61 -1.72 8.45
C GLU A 195 11.23 -3.08 7.89
N VAL A 196 9.96 -3.26 7.57
CA VAL A 196 9.42 -4.44 6.88
C VAL A 196 8.66 -3.99 5.64
N PRO A 197 9.25 -4.09 4.46
CA PRO A 197 8.70 -3.52 3.23
C PRO A 197 7.50 -4.31 2.70
N MET A 198 6.59 -3.59 2.02
CA MET A 198 5.47 -4.21 1.30
C MET A 198 5.94 -4.89 0.00
N ILE A 199 6.81 -4.23 -0.74
CA ILE A 199 7.34 -4.64 -2.04
C ILE A 199 8.79 -4.20 -2.15
N PHE A 200 9.51 -4.69 -3.19
CA PHE A 200 10.77 -4.10 -3.62
C PHE A 200 10.48 -3.11 -4.78
N PRO A 201 10.70 -1.80 -4.59
CA PRO A 201 10.43 -0.80 -5.62
C PRO A 201 11.58 -0.75 -6.64
N PHE A 202 11.49 -1.56 -7.70
CA PHE A 202 12.47 -1.58 -8.78
C PHE A 202 12.14 -0.51 -9.81
N ILE A 203 13.08 0.37 -10.11
CA ILE A 203 12.93 1.44 -11.10
C ILE A 203 13.67 1.06 -12.37
N SER A 204 12.97 1.10 -13.52
CA SER A 204 13.55 0.82 -14.82
C SER A 204 12.99 1.76 -15.88
N GLU A 205 13.85 2.26 -16.78
CA GLU A 205 13.41 3.02 -17.96
C GLU A 205 12.55 2.15 -18.91
N LEU A 206 12.71 0.84 -18.86
CA LEU A 206 11.91 -0.15 -19.57
C LEU A 206 10.71 -0.66 -18.74
N GLY A 207 10.19 0.17 -17.83
CA GLY A 207 9.20 -0.26 -16.84
C GLY A 207 7.94 -0.89 -17.43
N GLN A 208 7.44 -0.40 -18.56
CA GLN A 208 6.24 -0.95 -19.20
C GLN A 208 6.53 -2.29 -19.88
N GLU A 209 7.62 -2.39 -20.63
CA GLU A 209 8.07 -3.61 -21.30
C GLU A 209 8.35 -4.72 -20.31
N LEU A 210 9.11 -4.42 -19.25
CA LEU A 210 9.41 -5.37 -18.19
C LEU A 210 8.13 -5.81 -17.45
N ARG A 211 7.16 -4.92 -17.24
CA ARG A 211 5.87 -5.31 -16.62
C ARG A 211 5.14 -6.34 -17.49
N GLN A 212 5.11 -6.15 -18.80
CA GLN A 212 4.52 -7.14 -19.70
C GLN A 212 5.30 -8.45 -19.68
N HIS A 213 6.64 -8.37 -19.67
CA HIS A 213 7.49 -9.54 -19.59
C HIS A 213 7.25 -10.34 -18.30
N PHE A 214 7.13 -9.69 -17.16
CA PHE A 214 6.74 -10.31 -15.90
C PHE A 214 5.38 -11.00 -15.98
N ILE A 215 4.36 -10.33 -16.55
CA ILE A 215 3.00 -10.90 -16.69
C ILE A 215 3.02 -12.16 -17.56
N VAL A 216 3.74 -12.16 -18.68
CA VAL A 216 3.89 -13.33 -19.57
C VAL A 216 4.54 -14.50 -18.81
N ASN A 217 5.50 -14.21 -17.92
CA ASN A 217 6.15 -15.20 -17.07
C ASN A 217 5.36 -15.48 -15.77
N LYS A 218 4.08 -15.10 -15.69
CA LYS A 218 3.16 -15.35 -14.57
C LYS A 218 3.59 -14.70 -13.23
N VAL A 219 4.43 -13.68 -13.28
CA VAL A 219 4.75 -12.82 -12.15
C VAL A 219 3.92 -11.56 -12.26
N PHE A 220 2.94 -11.39 -11.38
CA PHE A 220 2.07 -10.23 -11.40
C PHE A 220 2.74 -9.03 -10.75
N VAL A 221 3.02 -8.00 -11.55
CA VAL A 221 3.59 -6.72 -11.14
C VAL A 221 2.57 -5.61 -11.42
N ALA A 222 1.96 -5.10 -10.37
CA ALA A 222 0.92 -4.07 -10.47
C ALA A 222 1.47 -2.72 -10.96
N LYS A 223 0.59 -1.87 -11.54
CA LYS A 223 0.86 -0.44 -11.70
C LYS A 223 0.31 0.31 -10.48
N TYR A 224 1.15 1.03 -9.78
CA TYR A 224 0.77 1.91 -8.66
C TYR A 224 0.99 3.38 -9.04
N TRP A 225 -0.04 4.12 -9.36
CA TRP A 225 -1.46 3.78 -9.48
C TRP A 225 -1.97 4.27 -10.82
N PRO A 226 -2.89 3.57 -11.52
CA PRO A 226 -3.39 3.98 -12.84
C PRO A 226 -4.08 5.35 -12.85
N ASN A 227 -4.72 5.75 -11.73
CA ASN A 227 -5.38 7.04 -11.60
C ASN A 227 -4.42 8.24 -11.65
N VAL A 228 -3.14 8.04 -11.34
CA VAL A 228 -2.13 9.10 -11.33
C VAL A 228 -1.97 9.73 -12.71
N ASP A 229 -2.04 8.93 -13.78
CA ASP A 229 -1.94 9.43 -15.16
C ASP A 229 -2.99 10.51 -15.46
N GLY A 230 -4.21 10.37 -14.90
CA GLY A 230 -5.30 11.33 -15.08
C GLY A 230 -5.25 12.53 -14.13
N TRP A 231 -4.56 12.39 -12.99
CA TRP A 231 -4.55 13.44 -11.95
C TRP A 231 -3.36 14.37 -12.07
N ALA A 232 -2.16 13.82 -12.23
CA ALA A 232 -0.92 14.60 -12.20
C ALA A 232 -0.49 15.13 -13.59
N GLY A 233 -1.12 14.63 -14.66
CA GLY A 233 -0.74 14.95 -16.04
C GLY A 233 0.39 14.08 -16.58
N LYS A 234 0.46 13.97 -17.90
CA LYS A 234 1.35 13.00 -18.59
C LYS A 234 2.84 13.21 -18.36
N ASP A 235 3.24 14.47 -18.20
CA ASP A 235 4.65 14.86 -18.08
C ASP A 235 5.11 15.05 -16.62
N SER A 236 4.25 14.69 -15.66
CA SER A 236 4.58 14.79 -14.24
C SER A 236 5.53 13.68 -13.80
N LEU A 237 6.29 13.96 -12.73
CA LEU A 237 7.16 12.96 -12.11
C LEU A 237 6.35 11.77 -11.57
N GLU A 238 5.17 12.03 -11.01
CA GLU A 238 4.30 10.97 -10.45
C GLU A 238 3.81 10.02 -11.54
N THR A 239 3.47 10.53 -12.72
CA THR A 239 3.12 9.69 -13.88
C THR A 239 4.33 8.89 -14.37
N TRP A 240 5.51 9.51 -14.43
CA TRP A 240 6.74 8.79 -14.69
C TRP A 240 6.98 7.68 -13.66
N MET A 241 6.86 7.97 -12.36
CA MET A 241 7.01 6.99 -11.29
C MET A 241 6.00 5.83 -11.43
N ALA A 242 4.73 6.11 -11.72
CA ALA A 242 3.70 5.08 -11.90
C ALA A 242 4.01 4.12 -13.07
N ASN A 243 4.70 4.60 -14.10
CA ASN A 243 5.06 3.81 -15.27
C ASN A 243 6.37 3.03 -15.10
N HIS A 244 7.34 3.58 -14.38
CA HIS A 244 8.71 3.06 -14.29
C HIS A 244 9.03 2.32 -12.99
N ILE A 245 8.22 2.50 -11.94
CA ILE A 245 8.34 1.69 -10.73
C ILE A 245 7.64 0.35 -10.93
N LEU A 246 8.40 -0.71 -10.80
CA LEU A 246 7.93 -2.10 -10.80
C LEU A 246 7.92 -2.59 -9.34
N PRO A 247 6.73 -2.77 -8.73
CA PRO A 247 6.60 -3.27 -7.35
C PRO A 247 6.83 -4.78 -7.34
N LEU A 248 8.09 -5.22 -7.25
CA LEU A 248 8.43 -6.64 -7.25
C LEU A 248 7.92 -7.30 -5.96
N PRO A 249 7.26 -8.46 -6.08
CA PRO A 249 6.68 -9.16 -4.94
C PRO A 249 7.78 -9.79 -4.07
N ILE A 250 7.72 -9.53 -2.76
CA ILE A 250 8.65 -10.03 -1.75
C ILE A 250 7.95 -10.64 -0.55
N ASP A 251 6.64 -10.84 -0.65
CA ASP A 251 5.86 -11.23 0.51
C ASP A 251 6.16 -12.67 1.00
N GLN A 252 5.62 -12.99 2.17
CA GLN A 252 5.93 -14.24 2.89
C GLN A 252 5.57 -15.53 2.17
N ARG A 253 4.88 -15.48 1.04
CA ARG A 253 4.56 -16.64 0.19
C ARG A 253 5.75 -17.07 -0.67
N TYR A 254 6.70 -16.17 -0.89
CA TYR A 254 7.84 -16.38 -1.77
C TYR A 254 9.09 -16.77 -1.00
N SER A 255 9.92 -17.59 -1.65
CA SER A 255 11.21 -18.07 -1.18
C SER A 255 12.36 -17.36 -1.90
N LYS A 256 13.59 -17.68 -1.52
CA LYS A 256 14.79 -17.21 -2.24
C LYS A 256 14.79 -17.66 -3.71
N ASN A 257 14.33 -18.88 -4.00
CA ASN A 257 14.25 -19.38 -5.38
C ASN A 257 13.28 -18.53 -6.23
N ASP A 258 12.18 -18.04 -5.64
CA ASP A 258 11.26 -17.14 -6.35
C ASP A 258 11.93 -15.79 -6.65
N MET A 259 12.81 -15.31 -5.77
CA MET A 259 13.60 -14.11 -6.04
C MET A 259 14.60 -14.33 -7.19
N GLU A 260 15.20 -15.51 -7.30
CA GLU A 260 16.06 -15.87 -8.43
C GLU A 260 15.28 -15.90 -9.75
N ILE A 261 14.03 -16.39 -9.75
CA ILE A 261 13.14 -16.32 -10.93
C ILE A 261 12.89 -14.85 -11.34
N ILE A 262 12.60 -13.98 -10.38
CA ILE A 262 12.38 -12.55 -10.61
C ILE A 262 13.63 -11.91 -11.25
N LEU A 263 14.82 -12.21 -10.71
CA LEU A 263 16.10 -11.70 -11.24
C LEU A 263 16.34 -12.16 -12.69
N ASN A 264 16.14 -13.43 -12.98
CA ASN A 264 16.30 -13.99 -14.34
C ASN A 264 15.35 -13.33 -15.36
N ILE A 265 14.14 -12.92 -14.94
CA ILE A 265 13.20 -12.19 -15.81
C ILE A 265 13.72 -10.77 -16.15
N ILE A 266 14.45 -10.13 -15.23
CA ILE A 266 14.98 -8.77 -15.44
C ILE A 266 16.21 -8.77 -16.37
N GLU A 267 17.01 -9.84 -16.36
CA GLU A 267 18.25 -9.95 -17.13
C GLU A 267 18.04 -10.21 -18.64
N VAL A 268 16.83 -10.55 -19.05
CA VAL A 268 16.44 -10.81 -20.45
C VAL A 268 15.94 -9.54 -21.14
#